data_6a364e99489c9b7cc48530207488cf1d
#
_entry.id   6a364e99489c9b7cc48530207488cf1d
#
_cell.length_a   1.000
_cell.length_b   1.000
_cell.length_c   1.000
_cell.angle_alpha   90.00
_cell.angle_beta   90.00
_cell.angle_gamma   90.00
#
_symmetry.space_group_name_H-M   'P 1'
#
loop_
_entity.id
_entity.type
_entity.pdbx_description
1 polymer ?
#
loop_
_entity_poly.entity_id
_entity_poly.type
_entity_poly.pdbx_seq_one_letter_code
_entity_poly.pdbx_strand_id
1 'polypeptide(L)'
;MALVIYILLYADQNNYNTCLCQKEIVENWDVSEEELWEVAMRNTMMDALPRIYYRPDDTVNPPYTKGAFMAAGTEEDFRIGKDDNPMVTTVRGINGAIAMFYPGVQEELAELTGGDYYVAFSSVDGAMIHSVDGIQPRDLLRSEER
;
A
#
# COMPACT_ATOMS: atom_id res chain seq x y z
N MET A 1 6.16 -11.67 5.75
CA MET A 1 5.41 -11.31 4.53
C MET A 1 6.32 -11.47 3.34
N ALA A 2 5.81 -11.94 2.22
CA ALA A 2 6.58 -12.09 0.98
C ALA A 2 5.92 -11.27 -0.14
N LEU A 3 6.75 -10.65 -0.98
CA LEU A 3 6.30 -10.02 -2.21
C LEU A 3 6.34 -11.05 -3.34
N VAL A 4 5.34 -11.01 -4.20
CA VAL A 4 5.24 -11.87 -5.37
C VAL A 4 4.89 -11.03 -6.61
N ILE A 5 5.32 -11.48 -7.77
CA ILE A 5 5.00 -10.83 -9.04
C ILE A 5 3.87 -11.59 -9.72
N TYR A 6 2.88 -10.84 -10.20
CA TYR A 6 1.79 -11.36 -11.04
C TYR A 6 1.89 -10.79 -12.45
N ILE A 7 1.57 -11.62 -13.42
CA ILE A 7 1.37 -11.18 -14.80
C ILE A 7 -0.09 -10.76 -14.93
N LEU A 8 -0.32 -9.51 -15.32
CA LEU A 8 -1.65 -9.00 -15.61
C LEU A 8 -2.08 -9.51 -16.99
N LEU A 9 -3.12 -10.32 -17.03
CA LEU A 9 -3.67 -10.87 -18.26
C LEU A 9 -4.76 -9.96 -18.84
N TYR A 10 -5.59 -9.41 -17.97
CA TYR A 10 -6.71 -8.56 -18.35
C TYR A 10 -7.16 -7.70 -17.16
N ALA A 11 -7.50 -6.45 -17.43
CA ALA A 11 -8.14 -5.57 -16.45
C ALA A 11 -9.17 -4.68 -17.13
N ASP A 12 -10.34 -4.59 -16.52
CA ASP A 12 -11.37 -3.58 -16.79
C ASP A 12 -11.90 -2.99 -15.48
N GLN A 13 -12.98 -2.21 -15.55
CA GLN A 13 -13.54 -1.55 -14.35
C GLN A 13 -14.01 -2.53 -13.26
N ASN A 14 -14.36 -3.78 -13.64
CA ASN A 14 -14.96 -4.76 -12.73
C ASN A 14 -14.17 -6.08 -12.64
N ASN A 15 -13.21 -6.31 -13.53
CA ASN A 15 -12.50 -7.57 -13.61
C ASN A 15 -10.98 -7.34 -13.64
N TYR A 16 -10.29 -8.17 -12.87
CA TYR A 16 -8.85 -8.15 -12.76
C TYR A 16 -8.34 -9.59 -12.79
N ASN A 17 -7.78 -10.00 -13.92
CA ASN A 17 -7.26 -11.35 -14.11
C ASN A 17 -5.75 -11.34 -14.13
N THR A 18 -5.16 -12.11 -13.24
CA THR A 18 -3.71 -12.26 -13.12
C THR A 18 -3.32 -13.72 -13.04
N CYS A 19 -2.09 -14.04 -13.38
CA CYS A 19 -1.45 -15.28 -13.01
C CYS A 19 -0.14 -15.03 -12.28
N LEU A 20 0.21 -15.94 -11.37
CA LEU A 20 1.47 -15.85 -10.65
C LEU A 20 2.64 -16.00 -11.63
N CYS A 21 3.59 -15.06 -11.55
CA CYS A 21 4.83 -15.15 -12.31
C CYS A 21 5.73 -16.23 -11.68
N GLN A 22 5.84 -17.36 -12.33
CA GLN A 22 6.65 -18.48 -11.89
C GLN A 22 8.07 -18.35 -12.41
N LYS A 23 9.03 -18.84 -11.64
CA LYS A 23 10.46 -18.73 -11.97
C LYS A 23 10.79 -19.38 -13.31
N GLU A 24 10.18 -20.51 -13.61
CA GLU A 24 10.36 -21.26 -14.85
C GLU A 24 9.94 -20.46 -16.09
N ILE A 25 8.96 -19.55 -15.94
CA ILE A 25 8.55 -18.65 -17.01
C ILE A 25 9.62 -17.58 -17.25
N VAL A 26 10.12 -17.02 -16.15
CA VAL A 26 11.11 -15.91 -16.17
C VAL A 26 12.47 -16.38 -16.72
N GLU A 27 12.87 -17.62 -16.46
CA GLU A 27 14.13 -18.19 -16.95
C GLU A 27 14.25 -18.17 -18.49
N ASN A 28 13.10 -18.09 -19.19
CA ASN A 28 13.07 -17.96 -20.66
C ASN A 28 13.12 -16.51 -21.14
N TRP A 29 13.10 -15.54 -20.22
CA TRP A 29 13.21 -14.12 -20.54
C TRP A 29 14.67 -13.70 -20.33
N ASP A 30 15.16 -12.89 -21.24
CA ASP A 30 16.54 -12.34 -21.14
C ASP A 30 16.52 -11.09 -20.27
N VAL A 31 16.11 -11.27 -18.99
CA VAL A 31 16.03 -10.22 -17.98
C VAL A 31 16.57 -10.72 -16.64
N SER A 32 17.22 -9.86 -15.90
CA SER A 32 17.63 -10.18 -14.52
C SER A 32 16.42 -10.12 -13.57
N GLU A 33 16.54 -10.79 -12.43
CA GLU A 33 15.52 -10.72 -11.37
C GLU A 33 15.33 -9.27 -10.89
N GLU A 34 16.42 -8.52 -10.74
CA GLU A 34 16.39 -7.12 -10.32
C GLU A 34 15.62 -6.24 -11.32
N GLU A 35 15.92 -6.35 -12.61
CA GLU A 35 15.18 -5.64 -13.66
C GLU A 35 13.70 -6.00 -13.67
N LEU A 36 13.37 -7.27 -13.43
CA LEU A 36 11.99 -7.73 -13.36
C LEU A 36 11.25 -7.06 -12.19
N TRP A 37 11.86 -7.01 -11.01
CA TRP A 37 11.29 -6.34 -9.83
C TRP A 37 11.10 -4.84 -10.05
N GLU A 38 12.07 -4.16 -10.63
CA GLU A 38 11.96 -2.73 -10.94
C GLU A 38 10.80 -2.43 -11.89
N VAL A 39 10.68 -3.21 -12.95
CA VAL A 39 9.59 -3.06 -13.93
C VAL A 39 8.25 -3.38 -13.29
N ALA A 40 8.14 -4.46 -12.54
CA ALA A 40 6.91 -4.85 -11.87
C ALA A 40 6.45 -3.78 -10.87
N MET A 41 7.36 -3.25 -10.06
CA MET A 41 7.05 -2.20 -9.08
C MET A 41 6.58 -0.92 -9.76
N ARG A 42 7.29 -0.48 -10.80
CA ARG A 42 6.93 0.71 -11.56
C ARG A 42 5.55 0.56 -12.22
N ASN A 43 5.29 -0.56 -12.87
CA ASN A 43 4.01 -0.82 -13.53
C ASN A 43 2.86 -0.87 -12.50
N THR A 44 3.09 -1.51 -11.38
CA THR A 44 2.10 -1.59 -10.28
C THR A 44 1.78 -0.20 -9.73
N MET A 45 2.79 0.62 -9.50
CA MET A 45 2.60 1.98 -9.00
C MET A 45 1.86 2.87 -10.00
N MET A 46 2.11 2.72 -11.30
CA MET A 46 1.40 3.48 -12.34
C MET A 46 -0.06 3.06 -12.49
N ASP A 47 -0.35 1.77 -12.33
CA ASP A 47 -1.69 1.21 -12.44
C ASP A 47 -2.52 1.39 -11.15
N ALA A 48 -1.87 1.34 -10.00
CA ALA A 48 -2.48 1.37 -8.68
C ALA A 48 -1.77 2.37 -7.77
N LEU A 49 -2.08 3.65 -7.95
CA LEU A 49 -1.50 4.73 -7.16
C LEU A 49 -1.76 4.54 -5.65
N PRO A 50 -0.81 4.92 -4.79
CA PRO A 50 -0.96 4.79 -3.34
C PRO A 50 -2.08 5.69 -2.82
N ARG A 51 -2.76 5.22 -1.81
CA ARG A 51 -3.86 5.94 -1.16
C ARG A 51 -3.85 5.71 0.34
N ILE A 52 -4.24 6.76 1.08
CA ILE A 52 -4.46 6.67 2.51
C ILE A 52 -5.92 7.00 2.84
N TYR A 53 -6.52 6.22 3.73
CA TYR A 53 -7.87 6.43 4.22
C TYR A 53 -7.85 6.52 5.74
N TYR A 54 -8.59 7.46 6.32
CA TYR A 54 -8.69 7.62 7.77
C TYR A 54 -9.32 6.42 8.46
N ARG A 55 -10.24 5.75 7.78
CA ARG A 55 -10.94 4.57 8.30
C ARG A 55 -10.92 3.47 7.24
N PRO A 56 -10.80 2.21 7.66
CA PRO A 56 -10.92 1.08 6.74
C PRO A 56 -12.23 1.08 5.94
N ASP A 57 -13.33 1.51 6.56
CA ASP A 57 -14.64 1.58 5.91
C ASP A 57 -14.71 2.59 4.77
N ASP A 58 -13.86 3.61 4.79
CA ASP A 58 -13.78 4.61 3.72
C ASP A 58 -13.28 4.02 2.39
N THR A 59 -12.67 2.83 2.41
CA THR A 59 -12.26 2.12 1.20
C THR A 59 -13.44 1.59 0.39
N VAL A 60 -14.56 1.30 1.04
CA VAL A 60 -15.79 0.78 0.39
C VAL A 60 -16.61 1.91 -0.23
N ASN A 61 -16.68 3.04 0.45
CA ASN A 61 -17.34 4.25 -0.01
C ASN A 61 -16.40 5.44 0.25
N PRO A 62 -15.35 5.57 -0.54
CA PRO A 62 -14.37 6.60 -0.29
C PRO A 62 -15.05 7.96 -0.42
N PRO A 63 -15.04 8.79 0.64
CA PRO A 63 -15.34 10.19 0.44
C PRO A 63 -14.35 10.69 -0.61
N TYR A 64 -14.81 11.52 -1.52
CA TYR A 64 -13.93 12.16 -2.48
C TYR A 64 -12.94 13.04 -1.72
N THR A 65 -11.90 12.43 -1.21
CA THR A 65 -10.73 13.12 -0.70
C THR A 65 -9.76 13.24 -1.85
N LYS A 66 -9.64 14.44 -2.32
CA LYS A 66 -8.69 14.81 -3.34
C LYS A 66 -7.31 14.36 -2.87
N GLY A 67 -6.84 13.28 -3.47
CA GLY A 67 -5.45 12.98 -3.62
C GLY A 67 -4.54 12.89 -2.41
N ALA A 68 -5.02 12.70 -1.19
CA ALA A 68 -4.13 12.40 -0.08
C ALA A 68 -3.15 11.32 -0.55
N PHE A 69 -1.87 11.63 -0.58
CA PHE A 69 -0.82 10.72 -1.00
C PHE A 69 -0.50 10.61 -2.50
N MET A 70 -1.25 11.24 -3.38
CA MET A 70 -1.16 10.95 -4.81
C MET A 70 -0.36 11.96 -5.62
N ALA A 71 -0.17 13.17 -5.10
CA ALA A 71 0.64 14.18 -5.78
C ALA A 71 1.20 15.17 -4.78
N ALA A 72 2.50 15.35 -4.79
CA ALA A 72 3.16 16.39 -4.02
C ALA A 72 2.51 17.76 -4.30
N GLY A 73 2.06 18.44 -3.25
CA GLY A 73 1.56 19.82 -3.32
C GLY A 73 0.08 19.99 -3.60
N THR A 74 -0.73 18.93 -3.54
CA THR A 74 -2.19 19.03 -3.70
C THR A 74 -2.96 18.99 -2.38
N GLU A 75 -2.27 18.83 -1.25
CA GLU A 75 -2.86 18.50 0.02
C GLU A 75 -2.88 19.69 0.96
N GLU A 76 -4.07 20.04 1.42
CA GLU A 76 -4.25 20.88 2.57
C GLU A 76 -4.07 20.02 3.83
N ASP A 77 -3.04 20.35 4.62
CA ASP A 77 -2.84 19.94 6.03
C ASP A 77 -3.36 18.57 6.49
N PHE A 78 -3.17 17.53 5.66
CA PHE A 78 -3.41 16.16 6.10
C PHE A 78 -2.34 15.78 7.14
N ARG A 79 -2.78 15.36 8.32
CA ARG A 79 -1.91 14.89 9.41
C ARG A 79 -2.51 13.64 10.03
N ILE A 80 -1.65 12.74 10.47
CA ILE A 80 -2.05 11.54 11.19
C ILE A 80 -1.86 11.85 12.68
N GLY A 81 -2.96 11.94 13.41
CA GLY A 81 -2.94 12.11 14.85
C GLY A 81 -2.52 10.83 15.58
N LYS A 82 -2.13 10.96 16.85
CA LYS A 82 -1.69 9.82 17.67
C LYS A 82 -2.74 8.73 17.86
N ASP A 83 -4.02 9.09 17.78
CA ASP A 83 -5.15 8.17 17.96
C ASP A 83 -5.78 7.75 16.62
N ASP A 84 -5.25 8.27 15.51
CA ASP A 84 -5.67 7.86 14.17
C ASP A 84 -5.00 6.56 13.77
N ASN A 85 -5.76 5.72 13.10
CA ASN A 85 -5.29 4.45 12.56
C ASN A 85 -5.65 4.35 11.07
N PRO A 86 -5.06 5.20 10.23
CA PRO A 86 -5.38 5.20 8.82
C PRO A 86 -4.87 3.94 8.16
N MET A 87 -5.54 3.58 7.06
CA MET A 87 -5.14 2.48 6.21
C MET A 87 -4.45 3.00 4.95
N VAL A 88 -3.27 2.51 4.69
CA VAL A 88 -2.56 2.69 3.42
C VAL A 88 -2.90 1.53 2.49
N THR A 89 -3.31 1.87 1.28
CA THR A 89 -3.68 0.94 0.23
C THR A 89 -3.39 1.56 -1.13
N THR A 90 -4.06 1.11 -2.17
CA THR A 90 -4.03 1.72 -3.50
C THR A 90 -5.42 2.17 -3.92
N VAL A 91 -5.50 2.96 -4.98
CA VAL A 91 -6.77 3.37 -5.59
C VAL A 91 -7.63 2.18 -6.05
N ARG A 92 -7.04 1.02 -6.23
CA ARG A 92 -7.76 -0.22 -6.59
C ARG A 92 -8.28 -0.98 -5.37
N GLY A 93 -7.68 -0.79 -4.20
CA GLY A 93 -8.07 -1.47 -2.98
C GLY A 93 -7.79 -2.99 -2.96
N ILE A 94 -7.20 -3.54 -4.01
CA ILE A 94 -6.86 -4.97 -4.13
C ILE A 94 -5.34 -5.10 -4.11
N ASN A 95 -4.81 -6.00 -3.28
CA ASN A 95 -3.38 -6.18 -3.05
C ASN A 95 -2.68 -4.86 -2.66
N GLY A 96 -3.42 -3.93 -2.08
CA GLY A 96 -2.98 -2.55 -1.87
C GLY A 96 -1.90 -2.36 -0.80
N ALA A 97 -1.63 -3.36 0.04
CA ALA A 97 -0.52 -3.33 0.99
C ALA A 97 0.85 -3.11 0.31
N ILE A 98 0.95 -3.40 -0.99
CA ILE A 98 2.13 -3.11 -1.81
C ILE A 98 2.51 -1.63 -1.80
N ALA A 99 1.55 -0.72 -1.59
CA ALA A 99 1.79 0.72 -1.52
C ALA A 99 2.86 1.10 -0.49
N MET A 100 2.99 0.34 0.59
CA MET A 100 4.03 0.55 1.60
C MET A 100 5.46 0.40 1.07
N PHE A 101 5.62 -0.25 -0.07
CA PHE A 101 6.92 -0.50 -0.71
C PHE A 101 7.18 0.42 -1.91
N TYR A 102 6.25 1.30 -2.22
CA TYR A 102 6.47 2.29 -3.28
C TYR A 102 7.50 3.33 -2.85
N PRO A 103 8.34 3.80 -3.79
CA PRO A 103 9.31 4.85 -3.49
C PRO A 103 8.64 6.11 -2.91
N GLY A 104 9.17 6.61 -1.81
CA GLY A 104 8.72 7.85 -1.17
C GLY A 104 7.51 7.71 -0.23
N VAL A 105 6.81 6.57 -0.22
CA VAL A 105 5.61 6.38 0.62
C VAL A 105 5.96 6.36 2.11
N GLN A 106 7.03 5.70 2.49
CA GLN A 106 7.42 5.59 3.89
C GLN A 106 7.89 6.94 4.44
N GLU A 107 8.61 7.71 3.65
CA GLU A 107 9.06 9.05 3.99
C GLU A 107 7.87 10.00 4.19
N GLU A 108 6.92 9.96 3.28
CA GLU A 108 5.71 10.78 3.38
C GLU A 108 4.86 10.41 4.61
N LEU A 109 4.74 9.13 4.93
CA LEU A 109 4.08 8.68 6.16
C LEU A 109 4.78 9.21 7.40
N ALA A 110 6.11 9.24 7.44
CA ALA A 110 6.86 9.81 8.54
C ALA A 110 6.60 11.32 8.70
N GLU A 111 6.45 12.05 7.60
CA GLU A 111 6.07 13.46 7.62
C GLU A 111 4.63 13.64 8.12
N LEU A 112 3.69 12.82 7.67
CA LEU A 112 2.29 12.89 8.07
C LEU A 112 2.07 12.54 9.54
N THR A 113 2.84 11.60 10.09
CA THR A 113 2.78 11.22 11.51
C THR A 113 3.61 12.15 12.41
N GLY A 114 4.51 12.92 11.80
CA GLY A 114 5.44 13.78 12.53
C GLY A 114 6.63 13.03 13.13
N GLY A 115 6.91 11.80 12.69
CA GLY A 115 8.02 10.97 13.16
C GLY A 115 7.85 9.49 12.90
N ASP A 116 8.35 8.68 13.80
CA ASP A 116 8.28 7.21 13.70
C ASP A 116 6.84 6.70 13.83
N TYR A 117 6.57 5.59 13.17
CA TYR A 117 5.27 4.92 13.20
C TYR A 117 5.42 3.41 13.10
N TYR A 118 4.39 2.70 13.53
CA TYR A 118 4.26 1.26 13.35
C TYR A 118 3.38 0.95 12.13
N VAL A 119 3.71 -0.14 11.46
CA VAL A 119 2.92 -0.67 10.33
C VAL A 119 2.39 -2.04 10.72
N ALA A 120 1.08 -2.21 10.68
CA ALA A 120 0.43 -3.49 10.87
C ALA A 120 -0.16 -3.97 9.53
N PHE A 121 0.36 -5.08 9.02
CA PHE A 121 -0.16 -5.73 7.81
C PHE A 121 -1.26 -6.71 8.19
N SER A 122 -2.48 -6.23 8.28
CA SER A 122 -3.64 -7.04 8.64
C SER A 122 -4.20 -7.84 7.47
N SER A 123 -3.92 -7.43 6.24
CA SER A 123 -4.32 -8.12 5.02
C SER A 123 -3.38 -7.78 3.86
N VAL A 124 -3.57 -8.46 2.73
CA VAL A 124 -2.86 -8.12 1.48
C VAL A 124 -3.38 -6.82 0.84
N ASP A 125 -4.56 -6.38 1.25
CA ASP A 125 -5.25 -5.24 0.62
C ASP A 125 -4.88 -3.90 1.24
N GLY A 126 -4.24 -3.88 2.40
CA GLY A 126 -3.79 -2.65 3.03
C GLY A 126 -2.96 -2.85 4.28
N ALA A 127 -2.35 -1.78 4.72
CA ALA A 127 -1.57 -1.70 5.94
C ALA A 127 -2.09 -0.60 6.85
N MET A 128 -2.24 -0.89 8.14
CA MET A 128 -2.64 0.08 9.15
C MET A 128 -1.42 0.82 9.68
N ILE A 129 -1.54 2.12 9.82
CA ILE A 129 -0.47 2.99 10.34
C ILE A 129 -0.85 3.43 11.76
N HIS A 130 0.10 3.31 12.66
CA HIS A 130 -0.08 3.69 14.06
C HIS A 130 1.07 4.59 14.51
N SER A 131 0.74 5.74 15.05
CA SER A 131 1.75 6.60 15.67
C SER A 131 2.39 5.91 16.87
N VAL A 132 3.70 6.06 17.02
CA VAL A 132 4.46 5.54 18.17
C VAL A 132 3.92 6.08 19.50
N ASP A 133 3.42 7.31 19.50
CA ASP A 133 2.86 7.96 20.70
C ASP A 133 1.44 7.48 21.04
N GLY A 134 0.76 6.82 20.12
CA GLY A 134 -0.64 6.38 20.26
C GLY A 134 -0.83 4.96 20.73
N ILE A 135 0.08 4.05 20.44
CA ILE A 135 -0.08 2.62 20.72
C ILE A 135 1.21 1.96 21.18
N GLN A 136 1.09 0.98 22.06
CA GLN A 136 2.23 0.15 22.45
C GLN A 136 2.33 -1.07 21.53
N PRO A 137 3.54 -1.51 21.16
CA PRO A 137 3.73 -2.67 20.27
C PRO A 137 3.03 -3.95 20.74
N ARG A 138 2.89 -4.12 22.06
CA ARG A 138 2.18 -5.28 22.66
C ARG A 138 0.68 -5.30 22.34
N ASP A 139 0.09 -4.12 22.17
CA ASP A 139 -1.34 -3.98 21.90
C ASP A 139 -1.63 -4.26 20.43
N LEU A 140 -0.71 -3.93 19.54
CA LEU A 140 -0.77 -4.30 18.12
C LEU A 140 -0.76 -5.82 17.93
N LEU A 141 0.17 -6.52 18.60
CA LEU A 141 0.27 -7.97 18.50
C LEU A 141 -1.01 -8.68 18.99
N ARG A 142 -1.68 -8.13 20.01
CA ARG A 142 -2.95 -8.67 20.52
C ARG A 142 -4.13 -8.45 19.59
N SER A 143 -4.13 -7.39 18.79
CA SER A 143 -5.23 -7.13 17.85
C SER A 143 -5.18 -8.06 16.64
N GLU A 144 -4.01 -8.55 16.27
CA GLU A 144 -3.84 -9.50 15.17
C GLU A 144 -4.16 -10.95 15.53
N GLU A 145 -4.14 -11.30 16.82
CA GLU A 145 -4.48 -12.64 17.31
C GLU A 145 -6.00 -12.89 17.44
N ARG A 146 -6.82 -11.93 17.14
CA ARG A 146 -8.29 -12.05 17.19
C ARG A 146 -8.89 -12.10 15.80
#